data_4dcd2723d0a61a54d335a93fd131d16c
#
_entry.id   4dcd2723d0a61a54d335a93fd131d16c
#
_cell.length_a   1.000
_cell.length_b   1.000
_cell.length_c   1.000
_cell.angle_alpha   90.00
_cell.angle_beta   90.00
_cell.angle_gamma   90.00
#
_symmetry.space_group_name_H-M   'P 1'
#
loop_
_entity.id
_entity.type
_entity.pdbx_description
1 polymer ?
#
loop_
_entity_poly.entity_id
_entity_poly.type
_entity_poly.pdbx_seq_one_letter_code
_entity_poly.pdbx_strand_id
1 'polypeptide(L)'
;MEEQNNQEVTGSNETPQTAYENPAVNGGYSAGEVDENAAEIEQQLEVFRKSRNSLGTIVVLTIVNVVLGFFEAEVSFPFSAIFPSLVTIMGKAFATEYGLELFTVIGIALAIVSILLYAGCWFFAKKHRGFLVIAFVLFILDTALLLLLVVLEGVSEGFSSVLEIVFHVWALWSLFTGVRARSRLKKLSAAQQQ
;
A
#
# COMPACT_ATOMS: atom_id res chain seq x y z
N MET A 1 64.25 -27.37 34.37
CA MET A 1 63.79 -28.73 34.62
C MET A 1 62.28 -28.63 34.60
N GLU A 2 61.60 -29.10 33.77
CA GLU A 2 61.28 -30.14 32.80
C GLU A 2 60.20 -29.58 31.89
N GLU A 3 60.45 -29.52 30.60
CA GLU A 3 60.07 -30.46 29.54
C GLU A 3 58.57 -30.60 29.37
N GLN A 4 58.05 -29.94 28.34
CA GLN A 4 57.60 -30.49 27.07
C GLN A 4 56.60 -31.63 27.13
N ASN A 5 55.41 -31.41 26.62
CA ASN A 5 54.95 -32.32 25.58
C ASN A 5 53.90 -31.67 24.68
N ASN A 6 54.29 -31.39 23.45
CA ASN A 6 53.44 -31.17 22.27
C ASN A 6 52.79 -32.51 21.92
N GLN A 7 51.50 -32.58 21.86
CA GLN A 7 50.80 -33.56 21.03
C GLN A 7 49.80 -32.88 20.10
N GLU A 8 50.26 -32.78 18.92
CA GLU A 8 49.54 -32.54 17.68
C GLU A 8 48.57 -33.70 17.44
N VAL A 9 47.27 -33.47 17.56
CA VAL A 9 46.23 -34.42 17.13
C VAL A 9 45.57 -33.86 15.89
N THR A 10 46.13 -34.26 14.73
CA THR A 10 45.50 -34.25 13.44
C THR A 10 44.28 -35.18 13.46
N GLY A 11 43.10 -34.64 13.73
CA GLY A 11 41.84 -35.33 13.56
C GLY A 11 41.14 -34.86 12.29
N SER A 12 41.38 -35.59 11.20
CA SER A 12 40.59 -35.49 9.97
C SER A 12 39.14 -35.91 10.23
N ASN A 13 38.30 -34.96 10.44
CA ASN A 13 36.82 -35.18 10.41
C ASN A 13 36.38 -35.20 8.94
N GLU A 14 36.48 -36.37 8.33
CA GLU A 14 35.68 -36.72 7.15
C GLU A 14 34.22 -36.83 7.57
N THR A 15 33.45 -35.77 7.30
CA THR A 15 31.99 -35.81 7.35
C THR A 15 31.52 -36.66 6.20
N PRO A 16 30.71 -37.73 6.41
CA PRO A 16 30.11 -38.46 5.30
C PRO A 16 29.16 -37.54 4.55
N GLN A 17 29.52 -37.18 3.34
CA GLN A 17 28.56 -36.62 2.37
C GLN A 17 27.52 -37.71 2.09
N THR A 18 26.43 -37.69 2.81
CA THR A 18 25.20 -38.36 2.35
C THR A 18 24.78 -37.65 1.07
N ALA A 19 25.07 -38.29 -0.05
CA ALA A 19 24.50 -37.97 -1.32
C ALA A 19 22.97 -38.13 -1.17
N TYR A 20 22.26 -37.02 -0.96
CA TYR A 20 20.82 -36.98 -1.19
C TYR A 20 20.64 -37.09 -2.70
N GLU A 21 20.36 -38.31 -3.16
CA GLU A 21 19.76 -38.54 -4.47
C GLU A 21 18.47 -37.75 -4.53
N ASN A 22 18.53 -36.62 -5.22
CA ASN A 22 17.36 -35.82 -5.57
C ASN A 22 16.51 -36.71 -6.51
N PRO A 23 15.27 -37.09 -6.14
CA PRO A 23 14.41 -37.79 -7.08
C PRO A 23 14.24 -36.87 -8.29
N ALA A 24 14.65 -37.38 -9.46
CA ALA A 24 14.51 -36.68 -10.72
C ALA A 24 13.08 -36.17 -10.87
N VAL A 25 12.87 -34.89 -10.65
CA VAL A 25 11.65 -34.18 -11.04
C VAL A 25 11.70 -34.09 -12.55
N ASN A 26 11.05 -35.07 -13.21
CA ASN A 26 10.76 -35.08 -14.64
C ASN A 26 9.72 -33.97 -14.91
N GLY A 27 10.17 -32.76 -15.04
CA GLY A 27 9.39 -31.62 -15.53
C GLY A 27 10.40 -30.61 -16.05
N GLY A 28 10.50 -30.47 -17.37
CA GLY A 28 11.55 -29.82 -18.15
C GLY A 28 11.79 -28.32 -17.93
N TYR A 29 12.01 -27.90 -16.69
CA TYR A 29 12.51 -26.56 -16.38
C TYR A 29 14.01 -26.60 -16.22
N SER A 30 14.73 -25.80 -17.01
CA SER A 30 16.17 -25.63 -16.81
C SER A 30 16.41 -24.91 -15.48
N ALA A 31 17.51 -25.23 -14.79
CA ALA A 31 17.87 -24.59 -13.52
C ALA A 31 17.93 -23.04 -13.63
N GLY A 32 18.22 -22.52 -14.82
CA GLY A 32 18.21 -21.08 -15.11
C GLY A 32 16.80 -20.45 -15.11
N GLU A 33 15.78 -21.16 -15.57
CA GLU A 33 14.38 -20.66 -15.56
C GLU A 33 13.78 -20.60 -14.15
N VAL A 34 14.20 -21.51 -13.27
CA VAL A 34 13.77 -21.53 -11.87
C VAL A 34 14.33 -20.31 -11.12
N ASP A 35 15.60 -19.95 -11.36
CA ASP A 35 16.23 -18.78 -10.75
C ASP A 35 15.62 -17.47 -11.26
N GLU A 36 15.32 -17.37 -12.56
CA GLU A 36 14.74 -16.18 -13.17
C GLU A 36 13.29 -15.96 -12.64
N ASN A 37 12.49 -17.00 -12.55
CA ASN A 37 11.14 -16.93 -11.99
C ASN A 37 11.14 -16.55 -10.50
N ALA A 38 12.10 -17.04 -9.71
CA ALA A 38 12.24 -16.67 -8.30
C ALA A 38 12.58 -15.17 -8.15
N ALA A 39 13.50 -14.66 -8.95
CA ALA A 39 13.87 -13.26 -8.97
C ALA A 39 12.72 -12.36 -9.39
N GLU A 40 11.90 -12.76 -10.41
CA GLU A 40 10.72 -12.01 -10.81
C GLU A 40 9.67 -11.98 -9.70
N ILE A 41 9.44 -13.09 -9.00
CA ILE A 41 8.50 -13.15 -7.87
C ILE A 41 8.93 -12.20 -6.77
N GLU A 42 10.22 -12.17 -6.41
CA GLU A 42 10.73 -11.28 -5.37
C GLU A 42 10.54 -9.80 -5.77
N GLN A 43 10.88 -9.43 -7.00
CA GLN A 43 10.67 -8.10 -7.54
C GLN A 43 9.18 -7.68 -7.48
N GLN A 44 8.27 -8.56 -7.90
CA GLN A 44 6.83 -8.25 -7.87
C GLN A 44 6.28 -8.15 -6.43
N LEU A 45 6.84 -8.91 -5.49
CA LEU A 45 6.50 -8.78 -4.07
C LEU A 45 6.97 -7.44 -3.49
N GLU A 46 8.15 -6.97 -3.88
CA GLU A 46 8.65 -5.66 -3.45
C GLU A 46 7.77 -4.52 -3.99
N VAL A 47 7.43 -4.54 -5.28
CA VAL A 47 6.51 -3.57 -5.89
C VAL A 47 5.16 -3.56 -5.16
N PHE A 48 4.60 -4.73 -4.87
CA PHE A 48 3.35 -4.83 -4.12
C PHE A 48 3.47 -4.27 -2.70
N ARG A 49 4.58 -4.56 -1.98
CA ARG A 49 4.85 -4.04 -0.64
C ARG A 49 4.97 -2.51 -0.64
N LYS A 50 5.68 -1.95 -1.62
CA LYS A 50 5.85 -0.51 -1.79
C LYS A 50 4.51 0.18 -2.03
N SER A 51 3.67 -0.36 -2.92
CA SER A 51 2.32 0.17 -3.19
C SER A 51 1.43 0.13 -1.94
N ARG A 52 1.47 -0.96 -1.17
CA ARG A 52 0.74 -1.05 0.10
C ARG A 52 1.23 0.00 1.12
N ASN A 53 2.53 0.25 1.19
CA ASN A 53 3.07 1.27 2.09
C ASN A 53 2.62 2.67 1.67
N SER A 54 2.56 2.97 0.35
CA SER A 54 1.98 4.22 -0.17
C SER A 54 0.53 4.39 0.28
N LEU A 55 -0.29 3.32 0.22
CA LEU A 55 -1.66 3.35 0.75
C LEU A 55 -1.69 3.67 2.25
N GLY A 56 -0.77 3.09 3.04
CA GLY A 56 -0.65 3.39 4.47
C GLY A 56 -0.31 4.87 4.73
N THR A 57 0.57 5.45 3.92
CA THR A 57 0.89 6.89 3.99
C THR A 57 -0.33 7.74 3.69
N ILE A 58 -1.11 7.42 2.65
CA ILE A 58 -2.37 8.11 2.33
C ILE A 58 -3.32 8.06 3.52
N VAL A 59 -3.51 6.89 4.15
CA VAL A 59 -4.40 6.74 5.32
C VAL A 59 -3.95 7.64 6.47
N VAL A 60 -2.66 7.64 6.82
CA VAL A 60 -2.13 8.45 7.91
C VAL A 60 -2.33 9.94 7.64
N LEU A 61 -2.01 10.40 6.42
CA LEU A 61 -2.17 11.81 6.05
C LEU A 61 -3.64 12.23 5.99
N THR A 62 -4.54 11.32 5.58
CA THR A 62 -5.99 11.56 5.62
C THR A 62 -6.47 11.76 7.06
N ILE A 63 -6.00 10.94 8.01
CA ILE A 63 -6.33 11.12 9.43
C ILE A 63 -5.83 12.48 9.92
N VAL A 64 -4.59 12.83 9.60
CA VAL A 64 -4.01 14.13 9.98
C VAL A 64 -4.84 15.28 9.41
N ASN A 65 -5.23 15.24 8.13
CA ASN A 65 -6.03 16.30 7.52
C ASN A 65 -7.42 16.44 8.15
N VAL A 66 -8.10 15.32 8.45
CA VAL A 66 -9.40 15.37 9.13
C VAL A 66 -9.27 15.97 10.53
N VAL A 67 -8.21 15.63 11.26
CA VAL A 67 -7.92 16.22 12.58
C VAL A 67 -7.62 17.72 12.46
N LEU A 68 -6.77 18.13 11.51
CA LEU A 68 -6.47 19.54 11.27
C LEU A 68 -7.72 20.35 10.88
N GLY A 69 -8.57 19.79 10.01
CA GLY A 69 -9.84 20.41 9.63
C GLY A 69 -10.83 20.50 10.80
N PHE A 70 -10.76 19.57 11.78
CA PHE A 70 -11.54 19.69 13.01
C PHE A 70 -11.12 20.88 13.86
N PHE A 71 -9.83 21.15 13.93
CA PHE A 71 -9.27 22.30 14.66
C PHE A 71 -9.23 23.60 13.84
N GLU A 72 -9.87 23.61 12.65
CA GLU A 72 -9.91 24.76 11.74
C GLU A 72 -8.51 25.30 11.37
N ALA A 73 -7.53 24.39 11.30
CA ALA A 73 -6.19 24.75 10.89
C ALA A 73 -6.17 25.13 9.40
N GLU A 74 -5.50 26.24 9.08
CA GLU A 74 -5.35 26.74 7.70
C GLU A 74 -4.42 25.84 6.85
N VAL A 75 -3.79 24.82 7.47
CA VAL A 75 -2.84 23.92 6.81
C VAL A 75 -3.53 22.60 6.48
N SER A 76 -3.40 22.17 5.24
CA SER A 76 -3.80 20.84 4.79
C SER A 76 -2.65 20.15 4.06
N PHE A 77 -2.62 18.80 4.10
CA PHE A 77 -1.64 18.01 3.39
C PHE A 77 -2.23 17.48 2.07
N PRO A 78 -1.60 17.78 0.93
CA PRO A 78 -2.12 17.42 -0.40
C PRO A 78 -2.10 15.91 -0.69
N PHE A 79 -1.50 15.08 0.18
CA PHE A 79 -1.34 13.63 -0.02
C PHE A 79 -2.47 12.78 0.58
N SER A 80 -3.60 13.36 0.90
CA SER A 80 -4.71 12.67 1.57
C SER A 80 -5.85 12.35 0.63
N ALA A 81 -6.74 11.44 1.05
CA ALA A 81 -8.04 11.29 0.41
C ALA A 81 -8.92 12.51 0.71
N ILE A 82 -9.60 13.01 -0.29
CA ILE A 82 -10.42 14.25 -0.22
C ILE A 82 -11.77 13.99 0.44
N PHE A 83 -12.41 12.86 0.13
CA PHE A 83 -13.78 12.58 0.57
C PHE A 83 -13.99 12.72 2.08
N PRO A 84 -13.11 12.19 2.97
CA PRO A 84 -13.29 12.35 4.42
C PRO A 84 -13.25 13.81 4.88
N SER A 85 -12.38 14.63 4.31
CA SER A 85 -12.28 16.06 4.64
C SER A 85 -13.50 16.81 4.11
N LEU A 86 -13.92 16.54 2.88
CA LEU A 86 -15.07 17.16 2.25
C LEU A 86 -16.35 16.93 3.05
N VAL A 87 -16.66 15.67 3.43
CA VAL A 87 -17.90 15.39 4.21
C VAL A 87 -17.88 16.03 5.59
N THR A 88 -16.71 16.21 6.19
CA THR A 88 -16.57 16.94 7.47
C THR A 88 -16.87 18.43 7.29
N ILE A 89 -16.32 19.07 6.25
CA ILE A 89 -16.54 20.49 5.94
C ILE A 89 -18.01 20.72 5.59
N MET A 90 -18.59 19.89 4.71
CA MET A 90 -19.99 19.99 4.32
C MET A 90 -20.94 19.80 5.53
N GLY A 91 -20.60 18.83 6.41
CA GLY A 91 -21.38 18.62 7.63
C GLY A 91 -21.41 19.86 8.52
N LYS A 92 -20.27 20.52 8.72
CA LYS A 92 -20.20 21.80 9.46
C LYS A 92 -20.96 22.92 8.75
N ALA A 93 -20.80 23.07 7.45
CA ALA A 93 -21.48 24.10 6.66
C ALA A 93 -23.03 23.97 6.77
N PHE A 94 -23.56 22.76 6.57
CA PHE A 94 -24.99 22.50 6.71
C PHE A 94 -25.49 22.69 8.15
N ALA A 95 -24.68 22.31 9.16
CA ALA A 95 -25.03 22.57 10.56
C ALA A 95 -25.22 24.07 10.83
N THR A 96 -24.31 24.88 10.27
CA THR A 96 -24.38 26.34 10.40
C THR A 96 -25.59 26.92 9.65
N GLU A 97 -25.86 26.45 8.43
CA GLU A 97 -26.95 26.96 7.58
C GLU A 97 -28.32 26.61 8.13
N TYR A 98 -28.50 25.36 8.57
CA TYR A 98 -29.82 24.87 9.06
C TYR A 98 -29.96 24.92 10.57
N GLY A 99 -28.94 25.31 11.33
CA GLY A 99 -28.96 25.35 12.79
C GLY A 99 -29.06 23.97 13.46
N LEU A 100 -28.65 22.90 12.77
CA LEU A 100 -28.77 21.51 13.23
C LEU A 100 -27.39 20.85 13.34
N GLU A 101 -26.89 20.73 14.57
CA GLU A 101 -25.61 20.05 14.87
C GLU A 101 -25.53 18.58 14.37
N LEU A 102 -26.70 17.99 14.10
CA LEU A 102 -26.80 16.64 13.55
C LEU A 102 -26.00 16.47 12.26
N PHE A 103 -25.93 17.49 11.40
CA PHE A 103 -25.17 17.44 10.13
C PHE A 103 -23.66 17.33 10.39
N THR A 104 -23.12 18.02 11.39
CA THR A 104 -21.72 17.87 11.81
C THR A 104 -21.43 16.45 12.25
N VAL A 105 -22.31 15.86 13.08
CA VAL A 105 -22.15 14.48 13.56
C VAL A 105 -22.16 13.49 12.40
N ILE A 106 -23.07 13.65 11.44
CA ILE A 106 -23.15 12.81 10.23
C ILE A 106 -21.87 12.95 9.40
N GLY A 107 -21.38 14.18 9.16
CA GLY A 107 -20.16 14.43 8.41
C GLY A 107 -18.95 13.74 9.03
N ILE A 108 -18.77 13.87 10.35
CA ILE A 108 -17.69 13.20 11.09
C ILE A 108 -17.85 11.66 11.01
N ALA A 109 -19.07 11.13 11.18
CA ALA A 109 -19.30 9.69 11.10
C ALA A 109 -18.94 9.14 9.71
N LEU A 110 -19.32 9.83 8.63
CA LEU A 110 -18.94 9.46 7.26
C LEU A 110 -17.44 9.52 7.02
N ALA A 111 -16.76 10.54 7.55
CA ALA A 111 -15.30 10.65 7.48
C ALA A 111 -14.62 9.47 8.18
N ILE A 112 -15.06 9.11 9.40
CA ILE A 112 -14.52 7.96 10.15
C ILE A 112 -14.73 6.66 9.37
N VAL A 113 -15.94 6.41 8.85
CA VAL A 113 -16.24 5.21 8.05
C VAL A 113 -15.32 5.13 6.83
N SER A 114 -15.11 6.24 6.12
CA SER A 114 -14.22 6.30 4.96
C SER A 114 -12.77 5.99 5.32
N ILE A 115 -12.27 6.57 6.41
CA ILE A 115 -10.92 6.30 6.92
C ILE A 115 -10.78 4.81 7.30
N LEU A 116 -11.78 4.24 7.97
CA LEU A 116 -11.78 2.82 8.35
C LEU A 116 -11.79 1.90 7.11
N LEU A 117 -12.48 2.28 6.04
CA LEU A 117 -12.44 1.54 4.77
C LEU A 117 -11.05 1.52 4.17
N TYR A 118 -10.36 2.68 4.07
CA TYR A 118 -8.99 2.75 3.56
C TYR A 118 -8.00 2.03 4.48
N ALA A 119 -8.10 2.22 5.80
CA ALA A 119 -7.28 1.55 6.79
C ALA A 119 -7.49 0.02 6.77
N GLY A 120 -8.75 -0.42 6.62
CA GLY A 120 -9.11 -1.83 6.44
C GLY A 120 -8.47 -2.40 5.18
N CYS A 121 -8.57 -1.69 4.05
CA CYS A 121 -7.91 -2.11 2.81
C CYS A 121 -6.38 -2.25 2.98
N TRP A 122 -5.74 -1.28 3.64
CA TRP A 122 -4.31 -1.32 3.92
C TRP A 122 -3.92 -2.49 4.82
N PHE A 123 -4.66 -2.73 5.91
CA PHE A 123 -4.40 -3.79 6.88
C PHE A 123 -4.61 -5.17 6.25
N PHE A 124 -5.76 -5.40 5.61
CA PHE A 124 -6.11 -6.68 5.00
C PHE A 124 -5.33 -6.99 3.72
N ALA A 125 -4.79 -5.98 3.01
CA ALA A 125 -3.94 -6.18 1.85
C ALA A 125 -2.68 -7.01 2.17
N LYS A 126 -2.24 -7.05 3.44
CA LYS A 126 -1.14 -7.90 3.90
C LYS A 126 -1.49 -9.39 3.74
N LYS A 127 -2.70 -9.79 4.08
CA LYS A 127 -3.16 -11.19 4.04
C LYS A 127 -3.86 -11.53 2.71
N HIS A 128 -4.68 -10.61 2.24
CA HIS A 128 -5.49 -10.78 1.04
C HIS A 128 -5.18 -9.68 0.03
N ARG A 129 -4.32 -9.98 -0.93
CA ARG A 129 -3.87 -9.03 -1.97
C ARG A 129 -5.02 -8.35 -2.74
N GLY A 130 -6.26 -8.88 -2.65
CA GLY A 130 -7.47 -8.32 -3.26
C GLY A 130 -7.86 -6.95 -2.73
N PHE A 131 -7.58 -6.68 -1.45
CA PHE A 131 -7.95 -5.42 -0.83
C PHE A 131 -7.22 -4.20 -1.43
N LEU A 132 -6.04 -4.41 -2.03
CA LEU A 132 -5.36 -3.35 -2.76
C LEU A 132 -6.14 -2.90 -4.01
N VAL A 133 -6.85 -3.82 -4.66
CA VAL A 133 -7.73 -3.47 -5.81
C VAL A 133 -8.91 -2.64 -5.34
N ILE A 134 -9.51 -2.99 -4.20
CA ILE A 134 -10.62 -2.22 -3.61
C ILE A 134 -10.13 -0.81 -3.25
N ALA A 135 -8.97 -0.69 -2.60
CA ALA A 135 -8.37 0.61 -2.30
C ALA A 135 -8.11 1.44 -3.57
N PHE A 136 -7.61 0.81 -4.63
CA PHE A 136 -7.39 1.46 -5.92
C PHE A 136 -8.68 2.01 -6.53
N VAL A 137 -9.76 1.23 -6.53
CA VAL A 137 -11.07 1.68 -7.03
C VAL A 137 -11.62 2.83 -6.17
N LEU A 138 -11.55 2.73 -4.85
CA LEU A 138 -11.97 3.80 -3.95
C LEU A 138 -11.17 5.09 -4.22
N PHE A 139 -9.86 4.98 -4.44
CA PHE A 139 -9.01 6.13 -4.72
C PHE A 139 -9.24 6.73 -6.11
N ILE A 140 -9.67 5.94 -7.11
CA ILE A 140 -10.15 6.47 -8.40
C ILE A 140 -11.39 7.32 -8.19
N LEU A 141 -12.35 6.87 -7.40
CA LEU A 141 -13.57 7.64 -7.08
C LEU A 141 -13.24 8.93 -6.35
N ASP A 142 -12.33 8.86 -5.38
CA ASP A 142 -11.84 10.03 -4.63
C ASP A 142 -11.16 11.04 -5.56
N THR A 143 -10.31 10.58 -6.48
CA THR A 143 -9.67 11.44 -7.50
C THR A 143 -10.69 12.04 -8.47
N ALA A 144 -11.71 11.28 -8.88
CA ALA A 144 -12.77 11.82 -9.72
C ALA A 144 -13.56 12.92 -9.00
N LEU A 145 -13.80 12.76 -7.69
CA LEU A 145 -14.40 13.79 -6.85
C LEU A 145 -13.52 15.03 -6.76
N LEU A 146 -12.20 14.89 -6.55
CA LEU A 146 -11.25 16.00 -6.60
C LEU A 146 -11.36 16.79 -7.90
N LEU A 147 -11.30 16.09 -9.04
CA LEU A 147 -11.37 16.73 -10.34
C LEU A 147 -12.71 17.45 -10.54
N LEU A 148 -13.81 16.86 -10.06
CA LEU A 148 -15.12 17.50 -10.10
C LEU A 148 -15.14 18.82 -9.30
N LEU A 149 -14.59 18.82 -8.08
CA LEU A 149 -14.49 20.00 -7.24
C LEU A 149 -13.65 21.09 -7.90
N VAL A 150 -12.48 20.73 -8.45
CA VAL A 150 -11.61 21.69 -9.19
C VAL A 150 -12.34 22.31 -10.38
N VAL A 151 -13.19 21.55 -11.07
CA VAL A 151 -13.99 22.08 -12.20
C VAL A 151 -15.12 23.02 -11.72
N LEU A 152 -15.76 22.68 -10.59
CA LEU A 152 -16.89 23.46 -10.06
C LEU A 152 -16.43 24.76 -9.39
N GLU A 153 -15.35 24.72 -8.64
CA GLU A 153 -14.82 25.88 -7.89
C GLU A 153 -13.93 26.78 -8.78
N GLY A 154 -13.53 26.28 -9.93
CA GLY A 154 -12.49 26.91 -10.77
C GLY A 154 -11.10 26.74 -10.16
N VAL A 155 -10.07 27.03 -10.95
CA VAL A 155 -8.64 26.94 -10.52
C VAL A 155 -8.27 28.15 -9.64
N SER A 156 -9.17 28.62 -8.79
CA SER A 156 -9.01 29.86 -8.02
C SER A 156 -7.95 29.77 -6.91
N GLU A 157 -7.65 28.56 -6.43
CA GLU A 157 -6.64 28.35 -5.37
C GLU A 157 -5.24 27.97 -5.90
N GLY A 158 -5.00 28.11 -7.19
CA GLY A 158 -3.69 28.12 -7.85
C GLY A 158 -2.81 26.90 -7.55
N PHE A 159 -1.73 27.12 -6.81
CA PHE A 159 -0.66 26.12 -6.62
C PHE A 159 -1.06 24.92 -5.75
N SER A 160 -1.96 25.10 -4.78
CA SER A 160 -2.42 24.02 -3.89
C SER A 160 -3.19 22.96 -4.66
N SER A 161 -4.14 23.34 -5.49
CA SER A 161 -4.94 22.42 -6.32
C SER A 161 -4.08 21.61 -7.30
N VAL A 162 -3.03 22.25 -7.87
CA VAL A 162 -2.10 21.55 -8.78
C VAL A 162 -1.32 20.49 -8.02
N LEU A 163 -0.83 20.79 -6.82
CA LEU A 163 -0.12 19.81 -5.99
C LEU A 163 -1.02 18.62 -5.64
N GLU A 164 -2.27 18.87 -5.24
CA GLU A 164 -3.23 17.81 -4.94
C GLU A 164 -3.44 16.87 -6.14
N ILE A 165 -3.65 17.43 -7.34
CA ILE A 165 -3.81 16.63 -8.56
C ILE A 165 -2.55 15.80 -8.84
N VAL A 166 -1.36 16.39 -8.76
CA VAL A 166 -0.08 15.68 -8.98
C VAL A 166 0.07 14.51 -8.02
N PHE A 167 -0.30 14.71 -6.75
CA PHE A 167 -0.23 13.64 -5.76
C PHE A 167 -1.28 12.55 -5.97
N HIS A 168 -2.49 12.89 -6.36
CA HIS A 168 -3.51 11.92 -6.71
C HIS A 168 -3.07 11.06 -7.90
N VAL A 169 -2.49 11.67 -8.94
CA VAL A 169 -1.92 10.94 -10.09
C VAL A 169 -0.78 10.01 -9.64
N TRP A 170 0.14 10.51 -8.80
CA TRP A 170 1.23 9.70 -8.27
C TRP A 170 0.73 8.53 -7.41
N ALA A 171 -0.24 8.76 -6.53
CA ALA A 171 -0.84 7.73 -5.69
C ALA A 171 -1.59 6.69 -6.52
N LEU A 172 -2.37 7.12 -7.53
CA LEU A 172 -3.01 6.20 -8.48
C LEU A 172 -2.00 5.35 -9.22
N TRP A 173 -0.90 5.93 -9.69
CA TRP A 173 0.17 5.18 -10.34
C TRP A 173 0.80 4.15 -9.40
N SER A 174 1.08 4.54 -8.16
CA SER A 174 1.62 3.64 -7.13
C SER A 174 0.68 2.47 -6.83
N LEU A 175 -0.62 2.73 -6.68
CA LEU A 175 -1.63 1.69 -6.44
C LEU A 175 -1.83 0.80 -7.68
N PHE A 176 -1.85 1.38 -8.88
CA PHE A 176 -1.95 0.65 -10.14
C PHE A 176 -0.80 -0.35 -10.34
N THR A 177 0.45 0.09 -10.08
CA THR A 177 1.62 -0.80 -10.18
C THR A 177 1.52 -1.96 -9.20
N GLY A 178 1.02 -1.74 -7.98
CA GLY A 178 0.76 -2.80 -7.01
C GLY A 178 -0.33 -3.78 -7.44
N VAL A 179 -1.42 -3.29 -8.03
CA VAL A 179 -2.49 -4.14 -8.60
C VAL A 179 -1.94 -4.99 -9.75
N ARG A 180 -1.11 -4.40 -10.62
CA ARG A 180 -0.45 -5.13 -11.72
C ARG A 180 0.52 -6.19 -11.19
N ALA A 181 1.33 -5.85 -10.19
CA ALA A 181 2.24 -6.79 -9.53
C ALA A 181 1.48 -7.99 -8.94
N ARG A 182 0.33 -7.75 -8.28
CA ARG A 182 -0.55 -8.82 -7.80
C ARG A 182 -0.99 -9.77 -8.91
N SER A 183 -1.39 -9.23 -10.06
CA SER A 183 -1.85 -10.03 -11.20
C SER A 183 -0.73 -10.90 -11.77
N ARG A 184 0.50 -10.38 -11.83
CA ARG A 184 1.69 -11.13 -12.24
C ARG A 184 2.04 -12.24 -11.25
N LEU A 185 2.06 -11.93 -9.95
CA LEU A 185 2.30 -12.92 -8.90
C LEU A 185 1.32 -14.10 -8.95
N LYS A 186 0.04 -13.84 -9.27
CA LYS A 186 -0.95 -14.89 -9.42
C LYS A 186 -0.62 -15.80 -10.61
N LYS A 187 -0.14 -15.27 -11.73
CA LYS A 187 0.24 -16.04 -12.92
C LYS A 187 1.49 -16.88 -12.65
N LEU A 188 2.52 -16.29 -12.03
CA LEU A 188 3.77 -16.99 -11.71
C LEU A 188 3.53 -18.16 -10.74
N SER A 189 2.72 -17.94 -9.69
CA SER A 189 2.39 -19.02 -8.76
C SER A 189 1.56 -20.14 -9.38
N ALA A 190 0.73 -19.86 -10.40
CA ALA A 190 0.00 -20.88 -11.12
C ALA A 190 0.90 -21.71 -12.07
N ALA A 191 1.92 -21.07 -12.66
CA ALA A 191 2.90 -21.75 -13.50
C ALA A 191 3.81 -22.71 -12.72
N GLN A 192 4.10 -22.43 -11.45
CA GLN A 192 4.90 -23.32 -10.58
C GLN A 192 4.14 -24.58 -10.10
N GLN A 193 2.82 -24.63 -10.27
CA GLN A 193 1.98 -25.75 -9.84
C GLN A 193 1.66 -26.75 -10.97
N GLN A 194 2.10 -26.46 -12.19
CA GLN A 194 1.98 -27.34 -13.36
C GLN A 194 3.25 -28.13 -13.61
#